data_cc08eb66ab281a378a7c1cc0df200cef
#
_entry.id   cc08eb66ab281a378a7c1cc0df200cef
#
_cell.length_a   1.000
_cell.length_b   1.000
_cell.length_c   1.000
_cell.angle_alpha   90.00
_cell.angle_beta   90.00
_cell.angle_gamma   90.00
#
_symmetry.space_group_name_H-M   'P 1'
#
loop_
_entity.id
_entity.type
_entity.pdbx_description
1 polymer ?
#
loop_
_entity_poly.entity_id
_entity_poly.type
_entity_poly.pdbx_seq_one_letter_code
_entity_poly.pdbx_strand_id
1 'polypeptide(L)'
;MYPLIPQTGCKVALLFKQLGIRNVLWLVMAALTEQKILFHSESFARLTDSCTALTALLYPFRYCHTFVPILPTSLIEVLSTPTPFIMGVHSMHDRELNEVLDTIVVDLDGGAVTLPENYTIYKVWIHFFTHIYLVIRYNFLIF
;
A
#
# COMPACT_ATOMS: atom_id res chain seq x y z
N MET A 1 0.51 -19.10 22.46
CA MET A 1 1.59 -18.11 22.33
C MET A 1 1.11 -17.09 21.31
N TYR A 2 0.67 -15.93 21.72
CA TYR A 2 0.20 -14.88 20.80
C TYR A 2 1.41 -14.33 20.05
N PRO A 3 1.34 -14.15 18.72
CA PRO A 3 2.45 -13.59 17.98
C PRO A 3 2.72 -12.18 18.49
N LEU A 4 3.94 -11.97 18.96
CA LEU A 4 4.44 -10.64 19.31
C LEU A 4 4.20 -9.71 18.11
N ILE A 5 3.81 -8.47 18.40
CA ILE A 5 3.68 -7.39 17.43
C ILE A 5 4.90 -7.43 16.50
N PRO A 6 4.73 -7.49 15.18
CA PRO A 6 5.86 -7.53 14.27
C PRO A 6 6.81 -6.37 14.55
N GLN A 7 8.07 -6.64 14.84
CA GLN A 7 9.08 -5.62 15.09
C GLN A 7 9.54 -4.96 13.77
N THR A 8 8.61 -4.36 13.06
CA THR A 8 8.84 -3.66 11.79
C THR A 8 8.78 -2.13 11.94
N GLY A 9 8.88 -1.63 13.18
CA GLY A 9 8.68 -0.23 13.50
C GLY A 9 9.47 0.76 12.63
N CYS A 10 10.73 0.45 12.30
CA CYS A 10 11.54 1.31 11.42
C CYS A 10 11.01 1.33 9.98
N LYS A 11 10.59 0.20 9.43
CA LYS A 11 10.09 0.09 8.05
C LYS A 11 8.74 0.80 7.90
N VAL A 12 7.87 0.63 8.87
CA VAL A 12 6.57 1.32 8.91
C VAL A 12 6.76 2.83 9.02
N ALA A 13 7.66 3.31 9.89
CA ALA A 13 7.96 4.73 10.03
C ALA A 13 8.50 5.34 8.72
N LEU A 14 9.34 4.60 7.98
CA LEU A 14 9.84 5.03 6.67
C LEU A 14 8.72 5.16 5.65
N LEU A 15 7.78 4.22 5.59
CA LEU A 15 6.63 4.29 4.70
C LEU A 15 5.78 5.53 4.96
N PHE A 16 5.49 5.84 6.24
CA PHE A 16 4.78 7.06 6.61
C PHE A 16 5.54 8.33 6.26
N LYS A 17 6.86 8.32 6.39
CA LYS A 17 7.72 9.46 6.04
C LYS A 17 7.73 9.72 4.52
N GLN A 18 7.70 8.67 3.70
CA GLN A 18 7.73 8.78 2.25
C GLN A 18 6.38 9.20 1.65
N LEU A 19 5.30 8.57 2.09
CA LEU A 19 3.98 8.73 1.46
C LEU A 19 3.05 9.66 2.25
N GLY A 20 3.36 9.93 3.51
CA GLY A 20 2.47 10.64 4.42
C GLY A 20 1.32 9.76 4.96
N ILE A 21 0.71 10.22 6.04
CA ILE A 21 -0.32 9.45 6.77
C ILE A 21 -1.52 9.14 5.88
N ARG A 22 -1.98 10.12 5.11
CA ARG A 22 -3.16 9.98 4.26
C ARG A 22 -3.00 8.86 3.23
N ASN A 23 -1.90 8.85 2.50
CA ASN A 23 -1.63 7.86 1.46
C ASN A 23 -1.44 6.46 2.03
N VAL A 24 -0.76 6.35 3.19
CA VAL A 24 -0.60 5.04 3.86
C VAL A 24 -1.94 4.49 4.31
N LEU A 25 -2.82 5.31 4.89
CA LEU A 25 -4.18 4.86 5.24
C LEU A 25 -4.98 4.39 4.01
N TRP A 26 -4.83 5.08 2.88
CA TRP A 26 -5.42 4.65 1.60
C TRP A 26 -4.93 3.27 1.19
N LEU A 27 -3.64 3.02 1.28
CA LEU A 27 -3.04 1.73 0.91
C LEU A 27 -3.47 0.60 1.83
N VAL A 28 -3.58 0.87 3.14
CA VAL A 28 -4.12 -0.11 4.10
C VAL A 28 -5.56 -0.47 3.75
N MET A 29 -6.39 0.52 3.45
CA MET A 29 -7.78 0.29 3.03
C MET A 29 -7.85 -0.48 1.71
N ALA A 30 -7.01 -0.13 0.75
CA ALA A 30 -6.93 -0.82 -0.54
C ALA A 30 -6.54 -2.30 -0.36
N ALA A 31 -5.58 -2.58 0.50
CA ALA A 31 -5.17 -3.95 0.79
C ALA A 31 -6.27 -4.76 1.51
N LEU A 32 -7.02 -4.13 2.44
CA LEU A 32 -8.15 -4.77 3.13
C LEU A 32 -9.36 -4.99 2.22
N THR A 33 -9.52 -4.18 1.18
CA THR A 33 -10.59 -4.31 0.18
C THR A 33 -10.14 -5.07 -1.07
N GLU A 34 -9.04 -5.81 -0.97
CA GLU A 34 -8.56 -6.72 -2.00
C GLU A 34 -8.30 -6.04 -3.35
N GLN A 35 -7.66 -4.87 -3.30
CA GLN A 35 -7.28 -4.14 -4.50
C GLN A 35 -5.87 -4.52 -4.97
N LYS A 36 -5.59 -4.21 -6.25
CA LYS A 36 -4.26 -4.36 -6.83
C LYS A 36 -3.40 -3.18 -6.44
N ILE A 37 -2.25 -3.43 -5.81
CA ILE A 37 -1.31 -2.40 -5.38
C ILE A 37 0.05 -2.68 -6.01
N LEU A 38 0.54 -1.71 -6.78
CA LEU A 38 1.84 -1.74 -7.43
C LEU A 38 2.75 -0.65 -6.85
N PHE A 39 3.82 -1.06 -6.21
CA PHE A 39 4.88 -0.17 -5.79
C PHE A 39 5.93 -0.01 -6.89
N HIS A 40 6.38 1.21 -7.10
CA HIS A 40 7.44 1.55 -8.04
C HIS A 40 8.56 2.31 -7.33
N SER A 41 9.81 1.95 -7.61
CA SER A 41 11.00 2.66 -7.10
C SER A 41 12.26 2.22 -7.84
N GLU A 42 13.24 3.11 -7.90
CA GLU A 42 14.60 2.81 -8.35
C GLU A 42 15.43 2.03 -7.31
N SER A 43 14.89 1.80 -6.10
CA SER A 43 15.56 1.12 -5.01
C SER A 43 14.87 -0.18 -4.61
N PHE A 44 15.52 -1.31 -4.81
CA PHE A 44 15.04 -2.62 -4.36
C PHE A 44 14.77 -2.68 -2.85
N ALA A 45 15.61 -2.01 -2.06
CA ALA A 45 15.43 -1.95 -0.61
C ALA A 45 14.13 -1.22 -0.24
N ARG A 46 13.83 -0.08 -0.88
CA ARG A 46 12.58 0.65 -0.67
C ARG A 46 11.37 -0.18 -1.04
N LEU A 47 11.40 -0.89 -2.18
CA LEU A 47 10.32 -1.77 -2.62
C LEU A 47 10.04 -2.84 -1.56
N THR A 48 11.06 -3.57 -1.14
CA THR A 48 10.93 -4.65 -0.14
C THR A 48 10.43 -4.12 1.21
N ASP A 49 11.00 -3.00 1.67
CA ASP A 49 10.64 -2.41 2.96
C ASP A 49 9.21 -1.86 2.95
N SER A 50 8.80 -1.20 1.87
CA SER A 50 7.44 -0.64 1.75
C SER A 50 6.37 -1.72 1.62
N CYS A 51 6.59 -2.74 0.80
CA CYS A 51 5.68 -3.89 0.70
C CYS A 51 5.52 -4.61 2.05
N THR A 52 6.65 -4.85 2.75
CA THR A 52 6.65 -5.49 4.07
C THR A 52 5.97 -4.61 5.13
N ALA A 53 6.22 -3.30 5.10
CA ALA A 53 5.59 -2.35 6.01
C ALA A 53 4.07 -2.31 5.83
N LEU A 54 3.59 -2.31 4.58
CA LEU A 54 2.15 -2.34 4.30
C LEU A 54 1.50 -3.61 4.86
N THR A 55 2.09 -4.78 4.63
CA THR A 55 1.54 -6.04 5.17
C THR A 55 1.58 -6.09 6.71
N ALA A 56 2.59 -5.48 7.34
CA ALA A 56 2.66 -5.36 8.79
C ALA A 56 1.55 -4.47 9.37
N LEU A 57 1.15 -3.41 8.65
CA LEU A 57 0.04 -2.53 9.03
C LEU A 57 -1.34 -3.21 8.98
N LEU A 58 -1.45 -4.32 8.28
CA LEU A 58 -2.69 -5.11 8.24
C LEU A 58 -2.93 -5.91 9.53
N TYR A 59 -1.95 -6.01 10.43
CA TYR A 59 -2.12 -6.75 11.68
C TYR A 59 -3.41 -6.31 12.43
N PRO A 60 -4.23 -7.24 12.99
CA PRO A 60 -4.01 -8.70 13.11
C PRO A 60 -4.38 -9.53 11.87
N PHE A 61 -4.81 -8.92 10.78
CA PHE A 61 -5.15 -9.61 9.55
C PHE A 61 -3.90 -10.05 8.80
N ARG A 62 -4.00 -11.18 8.12
CA ARG A 62 -2.93 -11.71 7.28
C ARG A 62 -3.27 -11.51 5.82
N TYR A 63 -2.39 -10.87 5.06
CA TYR A 63 -2.57 -10.75 3.61
C TYR A 63 -2.49 -12.14 2.97
N CYS A 64 -3.52 -12.55 2.25
CA CYS A 64 -3.66 -13.91 1.70
C CYS A 64 -3.53 -13.98 0.18
N HIS A 65 -3.40 -12.83 -0.50
CA HIS A 65 -3.25 -12.75 -1.96
C HIS A 65 -1.78 -12.71 -2.39
N THR A 66 -1.55 -12.53 -3.68
CA THR A 66 -0.21 -12.52 -4.26
C THR A 66 0.65 -11.40 -3.67
N PHE A 67 1.80 -11.77 -3.12
CA PHE A 67 2.76 -10.85 -2.50
C PHE A 67 4.14 -11.06 -3.12
N VAL A 68 4.57 -10.14 -3.98
CA VAL A 68 5.86 -10.18 -4.69
C VAL A 68 6.54 -8.81 -4.59
N PRO A 69 7.34 -8.55 -3.53
CA PRO A 69 7.97 -7.26 -3.31
C PRO A 69 8.91 -6.79 -4.41
N ILE A 70 9.45 -7.72 -5.20
CA ILE A 70 10.28 -7.43 -6.36
C ILE A 70 9.85 -8.34 -7.50
N LEU A 71 9.17 -7.77 -8.49
CA LEU A 71 8.77 -8.46 -9.72
C LEU A 71 9.87 -8.28 -10.78
N PRO A 72 10.41 -9.37 -11.35
CA PRO A 72 11.33 -9.27 -12.48
C PRO A 72 10.66 -8.66 -13.70
N THR A 73 11.39 -7.85 -14.47
CA THR A 73 10.88 -7.23 -15.71
C THR A 73 10.39 -8.25 -16.75
N SER A 74 10.97 -9.45 -16.75
CA SER A 74 10.54 -10.55 -17.60
C SER A 74 9.14 -11.09 -17.30
N LEU A 75 8.56 -10.75 -16.14
CA LEU A 75 7.25 -11.21 -15.67
C LEU A 75 6.23 -10.08 -15.57
N ILE A 76 6.44 -8.95 -16.23
CA ILE A 76 5.53 -7.79 -16.20
C ILE A 76 4.10 -8.17 -16.62
N GLU A 77 3.93 -9.14 -17.49
CA GLU A 77 2.61 -9.65 -17.92
C GLU A 77 1.73 -10.12 -16.74
N VAL A 78 2.34 -10.49 -15.60
CA VAL A 78 1.61 -10.89 -14.39
C VAL A 78 0.79 -9.74 -13.80
N LEU A 79 1.13 -8.47 -14.09
CA LEU A 79 0.37 -7.31 -13.64
C LEU A 79 -1.04 -7.23 -14.25
N SER A 80 -1.26 -7.88 -15.39
CA SER A 80 -2.58 -7.98 -16.03
C SER A 80 -3.52 -9.01 -15.40
N THR A 81 -3.05 -9.75 -14.37
CA THR A 81 -3.89 -10.73 -13.66
C THR A 81 -5.12 -10.08 -13.02
N PRO A 82 -6.30 -10.73 -13.05
CA PRO A 82 -7.50 -10.20 -12.41
C PRO A 82 -7.47 -10.30 -10.87
N THR A 83 -6.55 -11.07 -10.30
CA THR A 83 -6.47 -11.33 -8.86
C THR A 83 -5.82 -10.17 -8.11
N PRO A 84 -6.23 -9.89 -6.85
CA PRO A 84 -5.57 -8.90 -6.00
C PRO A 84 -4.10 -9.23 -5.76
N PHE A 85 -3.27 -8.19 -5.67
CA PHE A 85 -1.86 -8.38 -5.39
C PHE A 85 -1.23 -7.16 -4.70
N ILE A 86 -0.11 -7.38 -4.03
CA ILE A 86 0.86 -6.37 -3.63
C ILE A 86 2.18 -6.73 -4.30
N MET A 87 2.59 -5.95 -5.29
CA MET A 87 3.81 -6.18 -6.05
C MET A 87 4.68 -4.93 -6.09
N GLY A 88 6.00 -5.13 -6.22
CA GLY A 88 6.95 -4.06 -6.43
C GLY A 88 7.68 -4.23 -7.76
N VAL A 89 7.85 -3.14 -8.50
CA VAL A 89 8.57 -3.10 -9.77
C VAL A 89 9.67 -2.05 -9.71
N HIS A 90 10.84 -2.45 -10.17
CA HIS A 90 12.00 -1.56 -10.26
C HIS A 90 12.01 -0.85 -11.61
N SER A 91 12.12 0.49 -11.59
CA SER A 91 12.38 1.32 -12.77
C SER A 91 11.42 1.07 -13.95
N MET A 92 10.10 1.17 -13.70
CA MET A 92 9.14 1.23 -14.81
C MET A 92 9.07 2.64 -15.39
N HIS A 93 8.97 2.73 -16.71
CA HIS A 93 8.67 3.99 -17.37
C HIS A 93 7.17 4.34 -17.21
N ASP A 94 6.85 5.63 -17.15
CA ASP A 94 5.48 6.15 -16.98
C ASP A 94 4.48 5.57 -18.00
N ARG A 95 4.93 5.22 -19.19
CA ARG A 95 4.08 4.60 -20.22
C ARG A 95 3.61 3.21 -19.83
N GLU A 96 4.48 2.40 -19.27
CA GLU A 96 4.17 1.03 -18.83
C GLU A 96 3.27 1.06 -17.58
N LEU A 97 3.44 2.07 -16.71
CA LEU A 97 2.58 2.28 -15.55
C LEU A 97 1.15 2.65 -15.93
N ASN A 98 0.97 3.44 -17.00
CA ASN A 98 -0.35 3.86 -17.48
C ASN A 98 -1.13 2.73 -18.19
N GLU A 99 -0.45 1.68 -18.63
CA GLU A 99 -1.08 0.50 -19.24
C GLU A 99 -1.68 -0.46 -18.21
N VAL A 100 -1.29 -0.32 -16.95
CA VAL A 100 -1.81 -1.17 -15.86
C VAL A 100 -3.15 -0.62 -15.37
N LEU A 101 -4.22 -1.01 -16.04
CA LEU A 101 -5.59 -0.62 -15.70
C LEU A 101 -6.02 -1.22 -14.35
N ASP A 102 -6.90 -0.50 -13.63
CA ASP A 102 -7.49 -0.93 -12.35
C ASP A 102 -6.47 -1.26 -11.24
N THR A 103 -5.30 -0.63 -11.26
CA THR A 103 -4.25 -0.83 -10.26
C THR A 103 -3.89 0.48 -9.57
N ILE A 104 -3.70 0.43 -8.27
CA ILE A 104 -3.19 1.56 -7.49
C ILE A 104 -1.68 1.58 -7.66
N VAL A 105 -1.15 2.63 -8.25
CA VAL A 105 0.28 2.80 -8.48
C VAL A 105 0.87 3.72 -7.41
N VAL A 106 1.92 3.26 -6.75
CA VAL A 106 2.61 3.96 -5.66
C VAL A 106 4.04 4.26 -6.09
N ASP A 107 4.31 5.51 -6.38
CA ASP A 107 5.67 5.99 -6.62
C ASP A 107 6.33 6.30 -5.27
N LEU A 108 7.29 5.47 -4.88
CA LEU A 108 8.03 5.63 -3.63
C LEU A 108 9.12 6.70 -3.72
N ASP A 109 9.58 7.04 -4.91
CA ASP A 109 10.63 8.01 -5.11
C ASP A 109 10.08 9.44 -5.14
N GLY A 110 8.93 9.65 -5.79
CA GLY A 110 8.18 10.90 -5.78
C GLY A 110 7.21 11.06 -4.62
N GLY A 111 6.90 10.00 -3.88
CA GLY A 111 5.93 10.02 -2.78
C GLY A 111 4.48 10.16 -3.23
N ALA A 112 4.18 9.80 -4.48
CA ALA A 112 2.86 9.94 -5.08
C ALA A 112 2.07 8.62 -5.08
N VAL A 113 0.75 8.70 -4.96
CA VAL A 113 -0.16 7.57 -5.12
C VAL A 113 -1.18 7.92 -6.18
N THR A 114 -1.19 7.15 -7.27
CA THR A 114 -2.13 7.29 -8.38
C THR A 114 -3.23 6.25 -8.25
N LEU A 115 -4.47 6.72 -8.29
CA LEU A 115 -5.65 5.87 -8.16
C LEU A 115 -6.32 5.73 -9.53
N PRO A 116 -6.86 4.55 -9.87
CA PRO A 116 -7.67 4.39 -11.06
C PRO A 116 -8.93 5.27 -11.04
N GLU A 117 -9.42 5.69 -12.20
CA GLU A 117 -10.55 6.61 -12.32
C GLU A 117 -11.85 6.10 -11.67
N ASN A 118 -12.04 4.80 -11.62
CA ASN A 118 -13.24 4.14 -11.06
C ASN A 118 -13.31 4.12 -9.53
N TYR A 119 -12.34 4.72 -8.84
CA TYR A 119 -12.17 4.66 -7.39
C TYR A 119 -13.00 5.67 -6.57
N THR A 120 -14.18 6.02 -7.03
CA THR A 120 -15.07 6.99 -6.34
C THR A 120 -15.59 6.48 -4.98
N ILE A 121 -15.72 5.18 -4.81
CA ILE A 121 -16.28 4.55 -3.59
C ILE A 121 -15.40 4.81 -2.34
N TYR A 122 -14.10 4.98 -2.52
CA TYR A 122 -13.17 5.14 -1.40
C TYR A 122 -13.17 6.52 -0.74
N LYS A 123 -13.65 7.55 -1.40
CA LYS A 123 -13.77 8.88 -0.77
C LYS A 123 -14.68 8.87 0.45
N VAL A 124 -15.77 8.10 0.39
CA VAL A 124 -16.72 7.95 1.50
C VAL A 124 -16.11 7.18 2.67
N TRP A 125 -15.40 6.08 2.38
CA TRP A 125 -14.77 5.23 3.41
C TRP A 125 -13.62 5.94 4.13
N ILE A 126 -12.83 6.73 3.43
CA ILE A 126 -11.75 7.51 4.06
C ILE A 126 -12.33 8.57 4.98
N HIS A 127 -13.41 9.24 4.57
CA HIS A 127 -14.05 10.21 5.45
C HIS A 127 -14.56 9.54 6.74
N PHE A 128 -15.12 8.35 6.62
CA PHE A 128 -15.58 7.55 7.74
C PHE A 128 -14.43 7.12 8.67
N PHE A 129 -13.32 6.60 8.12
CA PHE A 129 -12.15 6.18 8.93
C PHE A 129 -11.38 7.35 9.50
N THR A 130 -11.25 8.46 8.79
CA THR A 130 -10.66 9.69 9.33
C THR A 130 -11.48 10.20 10.51
N HIS A 131 -12.79 10.08 10.44
CA HIS A 131 -13.68 10.46 11.52
C HIS A 131 -13.54 9.52 12.73
N ILE A 132 -13.48 8.21 12.51
CA ILE A 132 -13.24 7.22 13.58
C ILE A 132 -11.87 7.43 14.21
N TYR A 133 -10.83 7.65 13.41
CA TYR A 133 -9.48 7.92 13.93
C TYR A 133 -9.43 9.18 14.76
N LEU A 134 -10.09 10.25 14.34
CA LEU A 134 -10.21 11.48 15.12
C LEU A 134 -10.97 11.25 16.43
N VAL A 135 -12.07 10.50 16.40
CA VAL A 135 -12.85 10.16 17.60
C VAL A 135 -12.01 9.33 18.58
N ILE A 136 -11.28 8.33 18.10
CA ILE A 136 -10.39 7.51 18.95
C ILE A 136 -9.27 8.38 19.53
N ARG A 137 -8.65 9.25 18.74
CA ARG A 137 -7.59 10.14 19.20
C ARG A 137 -8.09 11.15 20.24
N TYR A 138 -9.30 11.69 20.05
CA TYR A 138 -9.90 12.60 21.04
C TYR A 138 -10.23 11.89 22.36
N ASN A 139 -10.74 10.66 22.31
CA ASN A 139 -11.03 9.87 23.50
C ASN A 139 -9.76 9.37 24.23
N PHE A 140 -8.63 9.21 23.52
CA PHE A 140 -7.35 8.81 24.12
C PHE A 140 -6.57 9.99 24.75
N LEU A 141 -6.93 11.24 24.40
CA LEU A 141 -6.33 12.46 24.98
C LEU A 141 -7.08 12.95 26.25
N ILE A 142 -8.22 12.33 26.59
CA ILE A 142 -9.03 12.68 27.78
C ILE A 142 -8.76 11.71 28.94
N PHE A 143 -7.97 10.68 28.74
CA PHE A 143 -7.43 9.81 29.79
C PHE A 143 -5.90 9.93 29.81
#